data_227176d865672f4c9f57850184a03e5d
#
_entry.id   227176d865672f4c9f57850184a03e5d
#
_cell.length_a   1.000
_cell.length_b   1.000
_cell.length_c   1.000
_cell.angle_alpha   90.00
_cell.angle_beta   90.00
_cell.angle_gamma   90.00
#
_symmetry.space_group_name_H-M   'P 1'
#
loop_
_entity.id
_entity.type
_entity.pdbx_description
1 polymer ?
#
loop_
_entity_poly.entity_id
_entity_poly.type
_entity_poly.pdbx_seq_one_letter_code
_entity_poly.pdbx_strand_id
1 'polypeptide(L)'
;KELKDSFDTNLESSFSQFLLKTFGEDKAIDIVEKYFLGNLNGDVVFWQLDRDKTIRSGKVMAYGEDGKRKQKFSWIRQKNCELKQCYFGEHLIDESDLPIAIVESEKTACIMSICNPSYIWLACGSASNLQSWKCRTIEKFDVTLFPDQNQYDNWKVIAEEHKFQISKDCEIWYEKGFIEAKDDIADYYLSH
;
A
#
# COMPACT_ATOMS: atom_id res chain seq x y z
N LYS A 1 7.24 -21.05 4.46
CA LYS A 1 8.68 -21.04 4.83
C LYS A 1 9.30 -19.69 4.49
N GLU A 2 9.04 -19.14 3.31
CA GLU A 2 9.63 -17.87 2.83
C GLU A 2 9.21 -16.63 3.63
N LEU A 3 7.94 -16.51 4.06
CA LEU A 3 7.47 -15.36 4.83
C LEU A 3 8.16 -15.29 6.20
N LYS A 4 8.16 -16.40 6.94
CA LYS A 4 8.77 -16.44 8.28
C LYS A 4 10.28 -16.18 8.28
N ASP A 5 10.95 -16.61 7.20
CA ASP A 5 12.40 -16.46 7.05
C ASP A 5 12.79 -15.04 6.56
N SER A 6 11.84 -14.25 6.08
CA SER A 6 12.07 -12.88 5.58
C SER A 6 11.45 -11.78 6.43
N PHE A 7 10.75 -12.13 7.52
CA PHE A 7 10.05 -11.15 8.35
C PHE A 7 11.04 -10.14 8.96
N ASP A 8 10.75 -8.84 8.81
CA ASP A 8 11.67 -7.76 9.18
C ASP A 8 11.55 -7.34 10.66
N THR A 9 11.64 -8.32 11.56
CA THR A 9 11.47 -8.13 13.01
C THR A 9 12.48 -7.18 13.64
N ASN A 10 13.65 -7.01 13.00
CA ASN A 10 14.72 -6.13 13.49
C ASN A 10 14.69 -4.74 12.82
N LEU A 11 13.69 -4.45 11.98
CA LEU A 11 13.57 -3.20 11.23
C LEU A 11 14.79 -2.89 10.34
N GLU A 12 15.39 -3.90 9.71
CA GLU A 12 16.64 -3.77 8.95
C GLU A 12 16.43 -3.39 7.47
N SER A 13 15.20 -3.55 6.93
CA SER A 13 14.93 -3.14 5.56
C SER A 13 14.98 -1.62 5.41
N SER A 14 15.31 -1.16 4.20
CA SER A 14 15.40 0.27 3.89
C SER A 14 14.11 1.03 4.19
N PHE A 15 12.95 0.40 4.01
CA PHE A 15 11.66 1.01 4.31
C PHE A 15 11.35 1.01 5.81
N SER A 16 11.66 -0.06 6.54
CA SER A 16 11.50 -0.11 7.99
C SER A 16 12.39 0.90 8.69
N GLN A 17 13.61 1.14 8.19
CA GLN A 17 14.50 2.20 8.67
C GLN A 17 13.91 3.60 8.40
N PHE A 18 13.28 3.82 7.25
CA PHE A 18 12.56 5.05 6.97
C PHE A 18 11.38 5.24 7.94
N LEU A 19 10.59 4.21 8.21
CA LEU A 19 9.48 4.28 9.17
C LEU A 19 9.98 4.58 10.58
N LEU A 20 11.04 3.89 11.03
CA LEU A 20 11.67 4.11 12.32
C LEU A 20 12.11 5.56 12.51
N LYS A 21 12.79 6.13 11.52
CA LYS A 21 13.29 7.51 11.53
C LYS A 21 12.15 8.53 11.53
N THR A 22 11.06 8.25 10.81
CA THR A 22 9.97 9.21 10.58
C THR A 22 8.92 9.17 11.68
N PHE A 23 8.56 7.97 12.17
CA PHE A 23 7.41 7.77 13.06
C PHE A 23 7.76 7.20 14.42
N GLY A 24 9.02 6.76 14.63
CA GLY A 24 9.49 6.11 15.84
C GLY A 24 9.29 4.59 15.83
N GLU A 25 9.90 3.94 16.83
CA GLU A 25 10.05 2.48 16.90
C GLU A 25 8.70 1.75 17.00
N ASP A 26 7.84 2.18 17.92
CA ASP A 26 6.55 1.51 18.16
C ASP A 26 5.71 1.45 16.89
N LYS A 27 5.58 2.58 16.17
CA LYS A 27 4.80 2.64 14.93
C LYS A 27 5.46 1.87 13.77
N ALA A 28 6.79 1.85 13.73
CA ALA A 28 7.51 1.07 12.72
C ALA A 28 7.28 -0.43 12.92
N ILE A 29 7.35 -0.92 14.16
CA ILE A 29 7.06 -2.31 14.54
C ILE A 29 5.61 -2.64 14.19
N ASP A 30 4.64 -1.82 14.61
CA ASP A 30 3.22 -2.02 14.33
C ASP A 30 2.93 -2.20 12.84
N ILE A 31 3.57 -1.41 11.97
CA ILE A 31 3.38 -1.52 10.52
C ILE A 31 4.05 -2.76 9.94
N VAL A 32 5.26 -3.08 10.39
CA VAL A 32 5.95 -4.31 9.95
C VAL A 32 5.13 -5.55 10.29
N GLU A 33 4.59 -5.61 11.50
CA GLU A 33 3.73 -6.72 11.94
C GLU A 33 2.40 -6.72 11.21
N LYS A 34 1.72 -5.58 11.16
CA LYS A 34 0.40 -5.43 10.53
C LYS A 34 0.40 -5.88 9.07
N TYR A 35 1.40 -5.46 8.29
CA TYR A 35 1.48 -5.75 6.87
C TYR A 35 2.41 -6.92 6.50
N PHE A 36 2.97 -7.61 7.50
CA PHE A 36 3.93 -8.70 7.29
C PHE A 36 5.10 -8.27 6.39
N LEU A 37 5.69 -7.10 6.66
CA LEU A 37 6.81 -6.63 5.85
C LEU A 37 8.01 -7.55 6.01
N GLY A 38 8.66 -7.85 4.89
CA GLY A 38 9.86 -8.68 4.86
C GLY A 38 11.12 -7.88 4.56
N ASN A 39 12.26 -8.51 4.79
CA ASN A 39 13.59 -8.02 4.44
C ASN A 39 14.29 -9.03 3.52
N LEU A 40 14.77 -8.55 2.39
CA LEU A 40 15.62 -9.32 1.47
C LEU A 40 16.89 -8.51 1.17
N ASN A 41 17.98 -8.83 1.87
CA ASN A 41 19.27 -8.16 1.69
C ASN A 41 19.22 -6.62 1.88
N GLY A 42 18.40 -6.12 2.82
CA GLY A 42 18.19 -4.70 3.08
C GLY A 42 17.06 -4.05 2.27
N ASP A 43 16.52 -4.72 1.26
CA ASP A 43 15.36 -4.25 0.52
C ASP A 43 14.07 -4.75 1.19
N VAL A 44 13.02 -3.90 1.23
CA VAL A 44 11.73 -4.32 1.79
C VAL A 44 11.03 -5.29 0.85
N VAL A 45 10.36 -6.29 1.44
CA VAL A 45 9.44 -7.17 0.71
C VAL A 45 8.02 -6.84 1.15
N PHE A 46 7.21 -6.33 0.24
CA PHE A 46 5.77 -6.16 0.41
C PHE A 46 5.08 -7.46 -0.01
N TRP A 47 4.76 -8.30 0.97
CA TRP A 47 4.06 -9.56 0.72
C TRP A 47 2.59 -9.30 0.42
N GLN A 48 2.09 -9.87 -0.66
CA GLN A 48 0.66 -9.87 -0.97
C GLN A 48 0.02 -11.12 -0.37
N LEU A 49 -0.75 -10.94 0.69
CA LEU A 49 -1.54 -11.97 1.36
C LEU A 49 -3.01 -11.73 1.06
N ASP A 50 -3.71 -12.78 0.64
CA ASP A 50 -5.16 -12.71 0.50
C ASP A 50 -5.88 -12.82 1.87
N ARG A 51 -7.20 -12.79 1.87
CA ARG A 51 -8.03 -12.85 3.08
C ARG A 51 -7.82 -14.12 3.90
N ASP A 52 -7.42 -15.23 3.27
CA ASP A 52 -7.07 -16.48 3.96
C ASP A 52 -5.61 -16.49 4.45
N LYS A 53 -4.93 -15.35 4.40
CA LYS A 53 -3.49 -15.18 4.74
C LYS A 53 -2.57 -16.06 3.90
N THR A 54 -3.01 -16.45 2.70
CA THR A 54 -2.18 -17.17 1.74
C THR A 54 -1.31 -16.17 0.98
N ILE A 55 0.01 -16.41 0.95
CA ILE A 55 0.95 -15.59 0.18
C ILE A 55 0.71 -15.81 -1.31
N ARG A 56 0.44 -14.74 -2.04
CA ARG A 56 0.24 -14.74 -3.50
C ARG A 56 1.48 -14.29 -4.25
N SER A 57 2.19 -13.29 -3.75
CA SER A 57 3.46 -12.80 -4.29
C SER A 57 4.17 -11.92 -3.28
N GLY A 58 5.40 -11.50 -3.58
CA GLY A 58 6.12 -10.49 -2.84
C GLY A 58 6.76 -9.49 -3.81
N LYS A 59 6.60 -8.19 -3.55
CA LYS A 59 7.23 -7.10 -4.29
C LYS A 59 8.43 -6.59 -3.53
N VAL A 60 9.61 -6.72 -4.10
CA VAL A 60 10.87 -6.27 -3.47
C VAL A 60 11.19 -4.87 -3.95
N MET A 61 11.44 -3.96 -3.01
CA MET A 61 11.75 -2.56 -3.31
C MET A 61 12.81 -1.99 -2.37
N ALA A 62 13.67 -1.13 -2.92
CA ALA A 62 14.63 -0.35 -2.14
C ALA A 62 14.18 1.11 -2.01
N TYR A 63 14.36 1.67 -0.81
CA TYR A 63 14.08 3.06 -0.52
C TYR A 63 15.34 3.79 -0.03
N GLY A 64 15.36 5.12 -0.19
CA GLY A 64 16.31 6.00 0.44
C GLY A 64 15.90 6.33 1.88
N GLU A 65 16.78 7.00 2.61
CA GLU A 65 16.48 7.56 3.92
C GLU A 65 15.38 8.63 3.90
N ASP A 66 15.15 9.21 2.74
CA ASP A 66 14.08 10.17 2.44
C ASP A 66 12.75 9.51 2.05
N GLY A 67 12.67 8.17 2.11
CA GLY A 67 11.50 7.41 1.70
C GLY A 67 11.26 7.38 0.19
N LYS A 68 12.20 7.88 -0.64
CA LYS A 68 12.10 7.82 -2.09
C LYS A 68 12.64 6.51 -2.63
N ARG A 69 11.99 6.00 -3.67
CA ARG A 69 12.35 4.73 -4.32
C ARG A 69 13.69 4.84 -5.06
N LYS A 70 14.63 3.92 -4.80
CA LYS A 70 15.99 3.97 -5.36
C LYS A 70 16.15 3.28 -6.70
N GLN A 71 15.46 2.17 -6.94
CA GLN A 71 15.66 1.34 -8.13
C GLN A 71 14.38 0.64 -8.60
N LYS A 72 14.49 -0.12 -9.69
CA LYS A 72 13.37 -0.91 -10.18
C LYS A 72 12.98 -1.97 -9.16
N PHE A 73 11.70 -2.26 -9.06
CA PHE A 73 11.18 -3.36 -8.24
C PHE A 73 11.44 -4.73 -8.89
N SER A 74 11.49 -5.76 -8.07
CA SER A 74 11.44 -7.15 -8.51
C SER A 74 10.32 -7.91 -7.80
N TRP A 75 10.00 -9.11 -8.31
CA TRP A 75 8.93 -9.93 -7.75
C TRP A 75 9.47 -11.27 -7.26
N ILE A 76 9.08 -11.65 -6.04
CA ILE A 76 9.19 -13.01 -5.55
C ILE A 76 7.89 -13.72 -5.95
N ARG A 77 8.02 -14.75 -6.79
CA ARG A 77 6.90 -15.57 -7.26
C ARG A 77 7.12 -17.02 -6.84
N GLN A 78 6.07 -17.66 -6.35
CA GLN A 78 6.13 -19.10 -6.13
C GLN A 78 6.20 -19.81 -7.48
N LYS A 79 7.14 -20.73 -7.63
CA LYS A 79 7.25 -21.60 -8.82
C LYS A 79 6.02 -22.50 -8.87
N ASN A 80 5.39 -22.60 -10.04
CA ASN A 80 4.24 -23.47 -10.33
C ASN A 80 2.91 -23.13 -9.61
N CYS A 81 2.71 -21.89 -9.16
CA CYS A 81 1.42 -21.44 -8.65
C CYS A 81 0.71 -20.55 -9.68
N GLU A 82 -0.59 -20.75 -9.82
CA GLU A 82 -1.45 -19.84 -10.55
C GLU A 82 -1.41 -18.47 -9.86
N LEU A 83 -1.04 -17.42 -10.59
CA LEU A 83 -0.88 -16.08 -10.04
C LEU A 83 -2.26 -15.48 -9.77
N LYS A 84 -2.80 -15.69 -8.59
CA LYS A 84 -3.97 -14.96 -8.10
C LYS A 84 -3.49 -13.70 -7.40
N GLN A 85 -3.44 -12.59 -8.12
CA GLN A 85 -3.11 -11.30 -7.52
C GLN A 85 -4.24 -10.86 -6.58
N CYS A 86 -3.86 -10.30 -5.42
CA CYS A 86 -4.76 -9.66 -4.46
C CYS A 86 -4.26 -8.24 -4.16
N TYR A 87 -5.00 -7.47 -3.37
CA TYR A 87 -4.48 -6.21 -2.86
C TYR A 87 -3.38 -6.45 -1.83
N PHE A 88 -2.39 -5.58 -1.77
CA PHE A 88 -1.52 -5.52 -0.60
C PHE A 88 -2.36 -5.06 0.60
N GLY A 89 -2.23 -5.75 1.73
CA GLY A 89 -3.06 -5.51 2.92
C GLY A 89 -4.44 -6.20 2.90
N GLU A 90 -4.78 -6.99 1.88
CA GLU A 90 -6.12 -7.63 1.75
C GLU A 90 -6.47 -8.52 2.94
N HIS A 91 -5.49 -9.14 3.58
CA HIS A 91 -5.66 -9.97 4.79
C HIS A 91 -6.21 -9.20 6.01
N LEU A 92 -6.19 -7.86 5.98
CA LEU A 92 -6.70 -7.01 7.06
C LEU A 92 -8.22 -6.79 6.98
N ILE A 93 -8.86 -7.09 5.86
CA ILE A 93 -10.28 -6.75 5.60
C ILE A 93 -11.22 -7.40 6.61
N ASP A 94 -10.94 -8.61 7.06
CA ASP A 94 -11.81 -9.35 7.99
C ASP A 94 -11.44 -9.14 9.47
N GLU A 95 -10.44 -8.31 9.74
CA GLU A 95 -9.97 -8.04 11.11
C GLU A 95 -10.66 -6.82 11.76
N SER A 96 -11.42 -6.04 10.97
CA SER A 96 -12.03 -4.78 11.43
C SER A 96 -13.23 -4.40 10.57
N ASP A 97 -14.19 -3.70 11.18
CA ASP A 97 -15.36 -3.11 10.50
C ASP A 97 -15.07 -1.71 9.90
N LEU A 98 -13.80 -1.29 9.86
CA LEU A 98 -13.43 -0.01 9.27
C LEU A 98 -13.65 0.00 7.76
N PRO A 99 -13.97 1.16 7.16
CA PRO A 99 -14.04 1.31 5.72
C PRO A 99 -12.68 1.06 5.06
N ILE A 100 -12.71 0.66 3.80
CA ILE A 100 -11.51 0.36 3.01
C ILE A 100 -11.08 1.61 2.26
N ALA A 101 -9.79 1.92 2.31
CA ALA A 101 -9.14 2.91 1.47
C ALA A 101 -8.17 2.22 0.50
N ILE A 102 -8.23 2.59 -0.79
CA ILE A 102 -7.32 2.05 -1.80
C ILE A 102 -6.42 3.14 -2.33
N VAL A 103 -5.11 2.87 -2.30
CA VAL A 103 -4.05 3.70 -2.88
C VAL A 103 -3.27 2.94 -3.95
N GLU A 104 -2.39 3.63 -4.67
CA GLU A 104 -1.58 3.01 -5.71
C GLU A 104 -0.47 2.15 -5.11
N SER A 105 0.34 2.70 -4.19
CA SER A 105 1.56 2.07 -3.72
C SER A 105 1.45 1.45 -2.34
N GLU A 106 2.22 0.37 -2.12
CA GLU A 106 2.34 -0.33 -0.85
C GLU A 106 2.92 0.59 0.25
N LYS A 107 3.89 1.45 -0.11
CA LYS A 107 4.46 2.49 0.76
C LYS A 107 3.37 3.40 1.30
N THR A 108 2.53 3.92 0.41
CA THR A 108 1.44 4.83 0.74
C THR A 108 0.45 4.18 1.69
N ALA A 109 0.05 2.92 1.45
CA ALA A 109 -0.85 2.19 2.34
C ALA A 109 -0.27 2.06 3.77
N CYS A 110 1.03 1.73 3.90
CA CYS A 110 1.71 1.64 5.18
C CYS A 110 1.75 2.99 5.92
N ILE A 111 2.14 4.07 5.24
CA ILE A 111 2.23 5.41 5.83
C ILE A 111 0.84 5.90 6.25
N MET A 112 -0.15 5.76 5.39
CA MET A 112 -1.50 6.21 5.69
C MET A 112 -2.16 5.39 6.81
N SER A 113 -1.77 4.14 7.01
CA SER A 113 -2.21 3.35 8.17
C SER A 113 -1.73 3.93 9.50
N ILE A 114 -0.63 4.69 9.50
CA ILE A 114 -0.15 5.46 10.66
C ILE A 114 -0.85 6.81 10.76
N CYS A 115 -0.93 7.55 9.63
CA CYS A 115 -1.40 8.93 9.61
C CYS A 115 -2.92 9.05 9.71
N ASN A 116 -3.65 8.11 9.13
CA ASN A 116 -5.11 8.06 9.17
C ASN A 116 -5.61 6.63 9.45
N PRO A 117 -5.64 6.20 10.70
CA PRO A 117 -6.04 4.84 11.11
C PRO A 117 -7.55 4.57 11.00
N SER A 118 -8.35 5.52 10.50
CA SER A 118 -9.81 5.37 10.35
C SER A 118 -10.20 4.47 9.17
N TYR A 119 -9.23 3.95 8.42
CA TYR A 119 -9.42 3.06 7.27
C TYR A 119 -8.55 1.81 7.37
N ILE A 120 -8.99 0.76 6.70
CA ILE A 120 -8.11 -0.35 6.27
C ILE A 120 -7.45 0.08 4.96
N TRP A 121 -6.16 0.37 4.99
CA TRP A 121 -5.42 0.84 3.82
C TRP A 121 -4.90 -0.32 2.99
N LEU A 122 -5.33 -0.40 1.74
CA LEU A 122 -4.91 -1.39 0.75
C LEU A 122 -4.16 -0.72 -0.39
N ALA A 123 -3.27 -1.45 -1.05
CA ALA A 123 -2.65 -0.97 -2.28
C ALA A 123 -2.91 -1.90 -3.46
N CYS A 124 -3.18 -1.31 -4.64
CA CYS A 124 -3.31 -2.05 -5.89
C CYS A 124 -1.96 -2.37 -6.57
N GLY A 125 -0.88 -1.68 -6.16
CA GLY A 125 0.50 -1.91 -6.61
C GLY A 125 0.93 -1.10 -7.85
N SER A 126 0.00 -0.52 -8.58
CA SER A 126 0.20 0.48 -9.65
C SER A 126 -1.16 1.01 -10.10
N ALA A 127 -1.22 2.22 -10.70
CA ALA A 127 -2.47 2.82 -11.19
C ALA A 127 -3.27 1.88 -12.11
N SER A 128 -2.59 1.16 -12.99
CA SER A 128 -3.21 0.22 -13.95
C SER A 128 -3.68 -1.10 -13.32
N ASN A 129 -3.31 -1.38 -12.07
CA ASN A 129 -3.69 -2.61 -11.36
C ASN A 129 -5.00 -2.47 -10.57
N LEU A 130 -5.61 -1.29 -10.55
CA LEU A 130 -6.97 -1.11 -10.08
C LEU A 130 -7.92 -1.62 -11.19
N GLN A 131 -8.18 -2.92 -11.18
CA GLN A 131 -8.96 -3.60 -12.22
C GLN A 131 -10.33 -4.03 -11.70
N SER A 132 -11.36 -3.94 -12.54
CA SER A 132 -12.74 -4.25 -12.19
C SER A 132 -12.92 -5.63 -11.54
N TRP A 133 -12.22 -6.66 -11.99
CA TRP A 133 -12.32 -7.99 -11.38
C TRP A 133 -11.81 -8.04 -9.93
N LYS A 134 -10.80 -7.24 -9.57
CA LYS A 134 -10.33 -7.08 -8.17
C LYS A 134 -11.35 -6.30 -7.35
N CYS A 135 -11.91 -5.22 -7.91
CA CYS A 135 -12.89 -4.39 -7.23
C CYS A 135 -14.14 -5.19 -6.83
N ARG A 136 -14.58 -6.14 -7.65
CA ARG A 136 -15.71 -7.05 -7.33
C ARG A 136 -15.52 -7.84 -6.04
N THR A 137 -14.29 -8.13 -5.64
CA THR A 137 -14.02 -8.89 -4.40
C THR A 137 -14.33 -8.10 -3.13
N ILE A 138 -14.43 -6.77 -3.25
CA ILE A 138 -14.62 -5.84 -2.13
C ILE A 138 -15.85 -4.94 -2.28
N GLU A 139 -16.70 -5.12 -3.30
CA GLU A 139 -17.91 -4.30 -3.54
C GLU A 139 -18.92 -4.28 -2.39
N LYS A 140 -18.88 -5.27 -1.50
CA LYS A 140 -19.76 -5.34 -0.34
C LYS A 140 -19.33 -4.45 0.84
N PHE A 141 -18.16 -3.84 0.76
CA PHE A 141 -17.62 -2.99 1.80
C PHE A 141 -17.78 -1.51 1.45
N ASP A 142 -17.65 -0.63 2.43
CA ASP A 142 -17.52 0.79 2.20
C ASP A 142 -16.10 1.09 1.71
N VAL A 143 -15.97 1.50 0.45
CA VAL A 143 -14.67 1.65 -0.24
C VAL A 143 -14.49 3.08 -0.72
N THR A 144 -13.36 3.69 -0.38
CA THR A 144 -12.91 4.98 -0.91
C THR A 144 -11.58 4.82 -1.67
N LEU A 145 -11.54 5.32 -2.88
CA LEU A 145 -10.32 5.37 -3.69
C LEU A 145 -9.59 6.69 -3.43
N PHE A 146 -8.27 6.60 -3.24
CA PHE A 146 -7.37 7.75 -3.09
C PHE A 146 -6.32 7.71 -4.20
N PRO A 147 -6.65 8.20 -5.40
CA PRO A 147 -5.72 8.23 -6.53
C PRO A 147 -4.56 9.19 -6.28
N ASP A 148 -3.37 8.85 -6.82
CA ASP A 148 -2.25 9.77 -6.90
C ASP A 148 -2.63 10.98 -7.76
N GLN A 149 -1.92 12.09 -7.61
CA GLN A 149 -2.12 13.28 -8.42
C GLN A 149 -2.07 12.92 -9.92
N ASN A 150 -3.00 13.44 -10.71
CA ASN A 150 -3.29 13.15 -12.12
C ASN A 150 -3.86 11.75 -12.46
N GLN A 151 -4.24 10.93 -11.48
CA GLN A 151 -4.93 9.65 -11.70
C GLN A 151 -6.43 9.70 -11.43
N TYR A 152 -6.96 10.83 -10.96
CA TYR A 152 -8.37 10.96 -10.59
C TYR A 152 -9.33 10.52 -11.69
N ASP A 153 -9.18 11.04 -12.92
CA ASP A 153 -10.11 10.73 -14.02
C ASP A 153 -10.06 9.25 -14.43
N ASN A 154 -8.89 8.63 -14.38
CA ASN A 154 -8.73 7.20 -14.66
C ASN A 154 -9.45 6.34 -13.62
N TRP A 155 -9.28 6.67 -12.33
CA TRP A 155 -9.86 5.91 -11.24
C TRP A 155 -11.34 6.20 -11.04
N LYS A 156 -11.82 7.37 -11.45
CA LYS A 156 -13.23 7.75 -11.40
C LYS A 156 -14.12 6.79 -12.22
N VAL A 157 -13.64 6.32 -13.36
CA VAL A 157 -14.37 5.35 -14.18
C VAL A 157 -14.63 4.06 -13.39
N ILE A 158 -13.62 3.57 -12.68
CA ILE A 158 -13.74 2.37 -11.83
C ILE A 158 -14.63 2.65 -10.62
N ALA A 159 -14.50 3.82 -9.99
CA ALA A 159 -15.33 4.22 -8.86
C ALA A 159 -16.82 4.24 -9.24
N GLU A 160 -17.17 4.79 -10.41
CA GLU A 160 -18.54 4.83 -10.92
C GLU A 160 -19.07 3.43 -11.24
N GLU A 161 -18.26 2.55 -11.86
CA GLU A 161 -18.63 1.15 -12.18
C GLU A 161 -18.99 0.36 -10.92
N HIS A 162 -18.20 0.50 -9.84
CA HIS A 162 -18.33 -0.28 -8.61
C HIS A 162 -19.03 0.45 -7.47
N LYS A 163 -19.50 1.69 -7.71
CA LYS A 163 -20.15 2.57 -6.71
C LYS A 163 -19.28 2.87 -5.50
N PHE A 164 -17.97 2.96 -5.71
CA PHE A 164 -17.01 3.37 -4.69
C PHE A 164 -16.98 4.89 -4.55
N GLN A 165 -16.61 5.35 -3.36
CA GLN A 165 -16.25 6.75 -3.16
C GLN A 165 -14.87 7.00 -3.79
N ILE A 166 -14.60 8.27 -4.15
CA ILE A 166 -13.30 8.67 -4.67
C ILE A 166 -12.93 10.06 -4.14
N SER A 167 -11.72 10.16 -3.58
CA SER A 167 -11.18 11.44 -3.10
C SER A 167 -10.61 12.26 -4.24
N LYS A 168 -10.73 13.59 -4.10
CA LYS A 168 -10.05 14.60 -4.93
C LYS A 168 -8.91 15.31 -4.20
N ASP A 169 -8.52 14.81 -3.05
CA ASP A 169 -7.57 15.51 -2.18
C ASP A 169 -6.26 15.82 -2.89
N CYS A 170 -5.65 14.85 -3.58
CA CYS A 170 -4.39 15.07 -4.29
C CYS A 170 -4.52 16.12 -5.41
N GLU A 171 -5.63 16.16 -6.16
CA GLU A 171 -5.85 17.19 -7.19
C GLU A 171 -6.02 18.59 -6.56
N ILE A 172 -6.81 18.68 -5.47
CA ILE A 172 -7.04 19.92 -4.74
C ILE A 172 -5.74 20.43 -4.10
N TRP A 173 -4.95 19.55 -3.51
CA TRP A 173 -3.68 19.92 -2.87
C TRP A 173 -2.63 20.34 -3.90
N TYR A 174 -2.60 19.69 -5.05
CA TYR A 174 -1.75 20.10 -6.17
C TYR A 174 -2.11 21.50 -6.68
N GLU A 175 -3.41 21.77 -6.92
CA GLU A 175 -3.91 23.09 -7.34
C GLU A 175 -3.56 24.22 -6.33
N LYS A 176 -3.52 23.88 -5.03
CA LYS A 176 -3.15 24.79 -3.96
C LYS A 176 -1.64 24.88 -3.72
N GLY A 177 -0.83 24.10 -4.40
CA GLY A 177 0.63 24.07 -4.25
C GLY A 177 1.12 23.41 -2.96
N PHE A 178 0.30 22.53 -2.35
CA PHE A 178 0.68 21.78 -1.15
C PHE A 178 1.45 20.51 -1.46
N ILE A 179 1.28 19.97 -2.65
CA ILE A 179 2.04 18.81 -3.18
C ILE A 179 2.52 19.09 -4.60
N GLU A 180 3.48 18.31 -5.07
CA GLU A 180 4.02 18.41 -6.42
C GLU A 180 3.29 17.47 -7.41
N ALA A 181 3.62 17.58 -8.68
CA ALA A 181 3.09 16.68 -9.72
C ALA A 181 3.53 15.24 -9.45
N LYS A 182 2.57 14.29 -9.48
CA LYS A 182 2.71 12.86 -9.21
C LYS A 182 2.91 12.48 -7.74
N ASP A 183 2.75 13.42 -6.81
CA ASP A 183 2.69 13.09 -5.41
C ASP A 183 1.40 12.34 -5.06
N ASP A 184 1.46 11.60 -3.99
CA ASP A 184 0.34 10.86 -3.43
C ASP A 184 -0.14 11.45 -2.08
N ILE A 185 -1.18 10.86 -1.52
CA ILE A 185 -1.74 11.32 -0.24
C ILE A 185 -0.71 11.26 0.90
N ALA A 186 0.20 10.27 0.91
CA ALA A 186 1.23 10.17 1.96
C ALA A 186 2.26 11.29 1.86
N ASP A 187 2.58 11.78 0.66
CA ASP A 187 3.52 12.90 0.50
C ASP A 187 2.99 14.18 1.16
N TYR A 188 1.67 14.42 1.09
CA TYR A 188 1.04 15.51 1.83
C TYR A 188 1.22 15.36 3.35
N TYR A 189 0.89 14.18 3.91
CA TYR A 189 0.97 13.94 5.36
C TYR A 189 2.41 13.89 5.90
N LEU A 190 3.39 13.61 5.05
CA LEU A 190 4.81 13.64 5.43
C LEU A 190 5.39 15.06 5.46
N SER A 191 4.76 16.03 4.78
CA SER A 191 5.24 17.41 4.66
C SER A 191 4.47 18.42 5.50
N HIS A 192 3.35 18.02 6.09
CA HIS A 192 2.45 18.87 6.92
C HIS A 192 2.12 18.20 8.24
#